data_250f829659b1554380d6a92f5eb2587a
#
_entry.id   250f829659b1554380d6a92f5eb2587a
#
_cell.length_a   1.000
_cell.length_b   1.000
_cell.length_c   1.000
_cell.angle_alpha   90.00
_cell.angle_beta   90.00
_cell.angle_gamma   90.00
#
_symmetry.space_group_name_H-M   'P 1'
#
loop_
_entity.id
_entity.type
_entity.pdbx_description
1 polymer ?
#
loop_
_entity_poly.entity_id
_entity_poly.type
_entity_poly.pdbx_seq_one_letter_code
_entity_poly.pdbx_strand_id
1 'polypeptide(L)'
;MLFRSKLANGSQIKAIGATGDAGRSEAVSLLLLDEAAFIEGIDEIFASAQQTLATGGQCIAISTPFGTGNWFHRTFIGAEEGKNGFIALKLPWSVHPERTSKWREEQDAILGIRNAAQECDCDFSTSGDTVVEPDIINWYIQTYQADPISKGGFDGNLWRWEFPDYTKQYIVVANVARGDGKDYSACHVIDIETAKQVEEYKGQVGTRDYGHMLVSIATEWNNALLVIENANIGWAVLQVAIDRNYENLYYSYRSDAYVDENVHLAKGYDLKS
;
A
#
# COMPACT_ATOMS: atom_id res chain seq x y z
N MET A 1 27.67 -18.35 -6.02
CA MET A 1 29.13 -18.52 -5.81
C MET A 1 29.44 -18.07 -4.40
N LEU A 2 30.06 -18.90 -3.59
CA LEU A 2 30.44 -18.56 -2.22
C LEU A 2 31.87 -18.00 -2.23
N PHE A 3 31.98 -16.75 -1.84
CA PHE A 3 33.30 -16.18 -1.53
C PHE A 3 33.55 -16.34 -0.04
N ARG A 4 34.73 -16.83 0.33
CA ARG A 4 35.17 -16.98 1.72
C ARG A 4 36.62 -16.55 1.87
N SER A 5 36.86 -15.62 2.78
CA SER A 5 38.21 -15.20 3.16
C SER A 5 38.46 -15.48 4.64
N LYS A 6 39.68 -15.94 4.95
CA LYS A 6 40.18 -16.10 6.33
C LYS A 6 41.25 -15.06 6.60
N LEU A 7 41.08 -14.37 7.71
CA LEU A 7 42.07 -13.38 8.17
C LEU A 7 43.11 -14.04 9.11
N ALA A 8 44.25 -13.39 9.28
CA ALA A 8 45.35 -13.92 10.11
C ALA A 8 44.97 -14.16 11.59
N ASN A 9 43.98 -13.40 12.10
CA ASN A 9 43.45 -13.54 13.46
C ASN A 9 42.39 -14.66 13.60
N GLY A 10 42.14 -15.44 12.55
CA GLY A 10 41.14 -16.50 12.52
C GLY A 10 39.73 -16.08 12.14
N SER A 11 39.45 -14.76 12.04
CA SER A 11 38.16 -14.24 11.59
C SER A 11 37.91 -14.63 10.13
N GLN A 12 36.62 -14.72 9.77
CA GLN A 12 36.22 -15.12 8.42
C GLN A 12 35.22 -14.11 7.87
N ILE A 13 35.34 -13.80 6.58
CA ILE A 13 34.36 -13.05 5.80
C ILE A 13 33.77 -14.00 4.76
N LYS A 14 32.46 -14.05 4.65
CA LYS A 14 31.75 -14.90 3.69
C LYS A 14 30.71 -14.04 2.95
N ALA A 15 30.74 -14.08 1.63
CA ALA A 15 29.72 -13.49 0.79
C ALA A 15 28.89 -14.62 0.16
N ILE A 16 27.57 -14.50 0.26
CA ILE A 16 26.61 -15.46 -0.27
C ILE A 16 25.53 -14.71 -1.07
N GLY A 17 24.93 -15.37 -2.05
CA GLY A 17 23.76 -14.83 -2.72
C GLY A 17 22.56 -14.75 -1.76
N ALA A 18 21.70 -13.78 -1.98
CA ALA A 18 20.45 -13.62 -1.22
C ALA A 18 19.46 -14.70 -1.66
N THR A 19 19.48 -15.86 -1.01
CA THR A 19 18.55 -16.98 -1.23
C THR A 19 17.87 -17.33 0.09
N GLY A 20 16.69 -17.95 0.05
CA GLY A 20 15.89 -18.27 1.24
C GLY A 20 16.61 -19.09 2.34
N ASP A 21 17.72 -19.74 2.00
CA ASP A 21 18.59 -20.46 2.94
C ASP A 21 19.80 -19.64 3.43
N ALA A 22 19.91 -18.38 2.98
CA ALA A 22 20.98 -17.50 3.38
C ALA A 22 20.93 -17.23 4.90
N GLY A 23 22.02 -17.49 5.60
CA GLY A 23 22.16 -17.18 7.04
C GLY A 23 21.71 -18.29 8.02
N ARG A 24 21.15 -19.41 7.57
CA ARG A 24 20.62 -20.44 8.49
C ARG A 24 21.65 -21.31 9.22
N SER A 25 22.87 -21.35 8.81
CA SER A 25 23.80 -22.39 9.26
C SER A 25 25.03 -21.93 10.04
N GLU A 26 25.23 -20.63 10.24
CA GLU A 26 26.43 -20.13 10.90
C GLU A 26 26.11 -18.96 11.84
N ALA A 27 26.61 -19.02 13.08
CA ALA A 27 26.57 -17.87 13.97
C ALA A 27 27.49 -16.77 13.43
N VAL A 28 26.96 -15.57 13.22
CA VAL A 28 27.73 -14.44 12.69
C VAL A 28 27.77 -13.29 13.70
N SER A 29 28.95 -12.65 13.81
CA SER A 29 29.11 -11.45 14.64
C SER A 29 28.64 -10.19 13.95
N LEU A 30 28.66 -10.18 12.62
CA LEU A 30 28.20 -9.08 11.79
C LEU A 30 27.53 -9.63 10.53
N LEU A 31 26.29 -9.22 10.29
CA LEU A 31 25.57 -9.43 9.04
C LEU A 31 25.56 -8.11 8.26
N LEU A 32 26.01 -8.15 7.02
CA LEU A 32 25.88 -7.05 6.08
C LEU A 32 24.86 -7.43 4.99
N LEU A 33 23.80 -6.67 4.85
CA LEU A 33 22.83 -6.76 3.76
C LEU A 33 23.12 -5.62 2.80
N ASP A 34 23.68 -5.95 1.65
CA ASP A 34 23.98 -4.99 0.59
C ASP A 34 22.82 -4.93 -0.39
N GLU A 35 22.48 -3.75 -0.87
CA GLU A 35 21.32 -3.48 -1.72
C GLU A 35 20.00 -4.05 -1.13
N ALA A 36 19.78 -3.82 0.16
CA ALA A 36 18.72 -4.46 0.93
C ALA A 36 17.30 -4.18 0.42
N ALA A 37 17.07 -3.03 -0.24
CA ALA A 37 15.77 -2.70 -0.84
C ALA A 37 15.43 -3.55 -2.07
N PHE A 38 16.43 -4.15 -2.71
CA PHE A 38 16.31 -4.92 -3.95
C PHE A 38 16.38 -6.44 -3.72
N ILE A 39 16.58 -6.89 -2.48
CA ILE A 39 16.62 -8.31 -2.17
C ILE A 39 15.20 -8.88 -2.15
N GLU A 40 14.92 -9.80 -3.06
CA GLU A 40 13.67 -10.54 -3.10
C GLU A 40 13.56 -11.49 -1.89
N GLY A 41 12.40 -11.51 -1.21
CA GLY A 41 12.18 -12.37 -0.03
C GLY A 41 13.00 -11.97 1.21
N ILE A 42 13.47 -10.74 1.31
CA ILE A 42 14.34 -10.27 2.41
C ILE A 42 13.69 -10.43 3.80
N ASP A 43 12.37 -10.34 3.91
CA ASP A 43 11.64 -10.55 5.18
C ASP A 43 11.94 -11.93 5.76
N GLU A 44 11.92 -12.97 4.93
CA GLU A 44 12.22 -14.35 5.33
C GLU A 44 13.71 -14.56 5.62
N ILE A 45 14.57 -13.98 4.77
CA ILE A 45 16.02 -14.03 4.93
C ILE A 45 16.43 -13.37 6.24
N PHE A 46 15.91 -12.18 6.53
CA PHE A 46 16.22 -11.46 7.77
C PHE A 46 15.68 -12.18 9.01
N ALA A 47 14.43 -12.66 8.98
CA ALA A 47 13.85 -13.43 10.08
C ALA A 47 14.70 -14.67 10.42
N SER A 48 15.23 -15.34 9.40
CA SER A 48 16.12 -16.49 9.55
C SER A 48 17.50 -16.09 10.13
N ALA A 49 18.07 -15.00 9.64
CA ALA A 49 19.36 -14.49 10.07
C ALA A 49 19.31 -13.88 11.48
N GLN A 50 18.18 -13.31 11.89
CA GLN A 50 18.00 -12.71 13.22
C GLN A 50 18.24 -13.70 14.35
N GLN A 51 17.89 -14.98 14.16
CA GLN A 51 18.16 -16.03 15.15
C GLN A 51 19.68 -16.25 15.35
N THR A 52 20.47 -16.11 14.31
CA THR A 52 21.94 -16.23 14.38
C THR A 52 22.61 -15.00 15.01
N LEU A 53 21.94 -13.85 14.96
CA LEU A 53 22.38 -12.60 15.60
C LEU A 53 21.98 -12.52 17.08
N ALA A 54 21.05 -13.35 17.55
CA ALA A 54 20.51 -13.34 18.93
C ALA A 54 21.60 -13.55 20.02
N THR A 55 22.79 -14.01 19.66
CA THR A 55 23.93 -14.18 20.55
C THR A 55 24.83 -12.92 20.68
N GLY A 56 24.34 -11.75 20.24
CA GLY A 56 25.06 -10.46 20.32
C GLY A 56 25.68 -10.00 19.02
N GLY A 57 25.30 -10.58 17.87
CA GLY A 57 25.69 -10.11 16.55
C GLY A 57 25.02 -8.79 16.16
N GLN A 58 25.61 -8.08 15.20
CA GLN A 58 25.11 -6.83 14.65
C GLN A 58 24.64 -7.02 13.21
N CYS A 59 23.68 -6.20 12.78
CA CYS A 59 23.21 -6.15 11.39
C CYS A 59 23.40 -4.73 10.83
N ILE A 60 23.96 -4.64 9.63
CA ILE A 60 24.03 -3.42 8.84
C ILE A 60 23.29 -3.69 7.53
N ALA A 61 22.26 -2.90 7.24
CA ALA A 61 21.56 -2.92 5.96
C ALA A 61 21.88 -1.63 5.19
N ILE A 62 22.36 -1.77 3.97
CA ILE A 62 22.73 -0.66 3.09
C ILE A 62 21.93 -0.80 1.81
N SER A 63 21.36 0.30 1.32
CA SER A 63 20.70 0.36 0.01
C SER A 63 20.44 1.79 -0.40
N THR A 64 20.26 2.03 -1.70
CA THR A 64 19.44 3.14 -2.18
C THR A 64 17.96 2.77 -1.99
N PRO A 65 17.04 3.75 -1.90
CA PRO A 65 15.62 3.50 -1.83
C PRO A 65 15.08 2.76 -3.07
N PHE A 66 14.09 1.91 -2.86
CA PHE A 66 13.35 1.27 -3.96
C PHE A 66 11.86 1.27 -3.64
N GLY A 67 11.24 2.45 -3.75
CA GLY A 67 9.85 2.64 -3.41
C GLY A 67 9.52 2.54 -1.93
N THR A 68 8.25 2.62 -1.61
CA THR A 68 7.72 2.52 -0.26
C THR A 68 7.15 1.12 0.01
N GLY A 69 7.03 0.74 1.28
CA GLY A 69 6.36 -0.50 1.71
C GLY A 69 7.22 -1.77 1.68
N ASN A 70 8.42 -1.78 1.09
CA ASN A 70 9.34 -2.91 1.18
C ASN A 70 9.99 -3.01 2.57
N TRP A 71 10.70 -4.10 2.84
CA TRP A 71 11.36 -4.35 4.13
C TRP A 71 12.32 -3.23 4.52
N PHE A 72 13.16 -2.75 3.59
CA PHE A 72 14.15 -1.71 3.86
C PHE A 72 13.50 -0.39 4.25
N HIS A 73 12.47 0.03 3.50
CA HIS A 73 11.67 1.22 3.83
C HIS A 73 11.02 1.10 5.21
N ARG A 74 10.30 -0.01 5.49
CA ARG A 74 9.65 -0.20 6.80
C ARG A 74 10.65 -0.21 7.95
N THR A 75 11.81 -0.83 7.74
CA THR A 75 12.88 -0.90 8.75
C THR A 75 13.51 0.47 8.98
N PHE A 76 13.74 1.24 7.91
CA PHE A 76 14.29 2.59 7.98
C PHE A 76 13.36 3.55 8.72
N ILE A 77 12.08 3.62 8.33
CA ILE A 77 11.08 4.46 8.99
C ILE A 77 10.88 4.02 10.45
N GLY A 78 10.81 2.73 10.72
CA GLY A 78 10.72 2.21 12.08
C GLY A 78 11.93 2.58 12.95
N ALA A 79 13.13 2.73 12.36
CA ALA A 79 14.32 3.20 13.04
C ALA A 79 14.26 4.71 13.33
N GLU A 80 13.81 5.53 12.38
CA GLU A 80 13.59 6.97 12.59
C GLU A 80 12.56 7.25 13.69
N GLU A 81 11.52 6.43 13.77
CA GLU A 81 10.47 6.50 14.79
C GLU A 81 10.85 5.84 16.13
N GLY A 82 12.03 5.22 16.23
CA GLY A 82 12.47 4.48 17.42
C GLY A 82 11.65 3.22 17.73
N LYS A 83 10.96 2.65 16.74
CA LYS A 83 10.09 1.48 16.87
C LYS A 83 10.80 0.14 16.72
N ASN A 84 12.04 0.14 16.27
CA ASN A 84 12.88 -1.06 16.14
C ASN A 84 14.29 -0.82 16.69
N GLY A 85 15.12 -1.84 16.74
CA GLY A 85 16.48 -1.76 17.29
C GLY A 85 17.54 -1.21 16.31
N PHE A 86 17.14 -0.74 15.13
CA PHE A 86 18.06 -0.15 14.16
C PHE A 86 18.27 1.34 14.41
N ILE A 87 19.40 1.86 13.91
CA ILE A 87 19.71 3.28 13.83
C ILE A 87 19.65 3.67 12.36
N ALA A 88 18.77 4.62 12.03
CA ALA A 88 18.64 5.14 10.67
C ALA A 88 19.79 6.12 10.37
N LEU A 89 20.44 5.93 9.22
CA LEU A 89 21.46 6.82 8.71
C LEU A 89 21.16 7.15 7.24
N LYS A 90 20.85 8.40 6.94
CA LYS A 90 20.60 8.90 5.60
C LYS A 90 21.79 9.69 5.08
N LEU A 91 22.37 9.27 3.96
CA LEU A 91 23.56 9.85 3.35
C LEU A 91 23.28 10.33 1.92
N PRO A 92 22.53 11.43 1.73
CA PRO A 92 22.28 12.00 0.40
C PRO A 92 23.55 12.59 -0.19
N TRP A 93 23.53 12.86 -1.50
CA TRP A 93 24.67 13.45 -2.20
C TRP A 93 25.23 14.70 -1.54
N SER A 94 24.39 15.49 -0.87
CA SER A 94 24.76 16.75 -0.24
C SER A 94 25.68 16.62 0.97
N VAL A 95 25.83 15.42 1.55
CA VAL A 95 26.82 15.18 2.63
C VAL A 95 28.23 14.99 2.08
N HIS A 96 28.37 14.78 0.77
CA HIS A 96 29.69 14.64 0.16
C HIS A 96 30.30 16.01 -0.14
N PRO A 97 31.50 16.36 0.38
CA PRO A 97 32.04 17.72 0.32
C PRO A 97 32.32 18.21 -1.12
N GLU A 98 32.55 17.31 -2.06
CA GLU A 98 32.87 17.66 -3.45
C GLU A 98 31.66 17.70 -4.37
N ARG A 99 30.47 17.27 -3.90
CA ARG A 99 29.24 17.29 -4.71
C ARG A 99 28.52 18.61 -4.52
N THR A 100 28.16 19.26 -5.63
CA THR A 100 27.49 20.55 -5.68
C THR A 100 26.10 20.43 -6.31
N SER A 101 25.26 21.48 -6.21
CA SER A 101 23.97 21.52 -6.92
C SER A 101 24.15 21.31 -8.42
N LYS A 102 25.23 21.84 -9.01
CA LYS A 102 25.54 21.61 -10.42
C LYS A 102 25.78 20.13 -10.71
N TRP A 103 26.53 19.43 -9.84
CA TRP A 103 26.72 18.00 -9.96
C TRP A 103 25.36 17.26 -9.89
N ARG A 104 24.46 17.71 -9.03
CA ARG A 104 23.12 17.10 -8.90
C ARG A 104 22.26 17.31 -10.15
N GLU A 105 22.31 18.53 -10.76
CA GLU A 105 21.65 18.81 -12.04
C GLU A 105 22.21 17.96 -13.19
N GLU A 106 23.52 17.71 -13.19
CA GLU A 106 24.15 16.80 -14.16
C GLU A 106 23.63 15.35 -13.99
N GLN A 107 23.37 14.90 -12.74
CA GLN A 107 22.78 13.59 -12.50
C GLN A 107 21.31 13.53 -13.00
N ASP A 108 20.54 14.59 -12.86
CA ASP A 108 19.20 14.67 -13.45
C ASP A 108 19.22 14.52 -14.97
N ALA A 109 20.18 15.12 -15.62
CA ALA A 109 20.32 15.01 -17.07
C ALA A 109 20.77 13.61 -17.52
N ILE A 110 21.56 12.90 -16.72
CA ILE A 110 22.10 11.58 -17.06
C ILE A 110 21.12 10.45 -16.70
N LEU A 111 20.57 10.48 -15.49
CA LEU A 111 19.75 9.40 -14.92
C LEU A 111 18.25 9.65 -15.09
N GLY A 112 17.85 10.89 -15.39
CA GLY A 112 16.50 11.37 -15.21
C GLY A 112 16.18 11.72 -13.76
N ILE A 113 15.29 12.69 -13.55
CA ILE A 113 14.96 13.26 -12.22
C ILE A 113 14.61 12.18 -11.20
N ARG A 114 13.82 11.19 -11.58
CA ARG A 114 13.38 10.10 -10.71
C ARG A 114 14.53 9.21 -10.21
N ASN A 115 15.35 8.71 -11.13
CA ASN A 115 16.47 7.86 -10.76
C ASN A 115 17.53 8.64 -9.98
N ALA A 116 17.74 9.91 -10.34
CA ALA A 116 18.65 10.76 -9.60
C ALA A 116 18.15 11.06 -8.17
N ALA A 117 16.84 11.20 -7.96
CA ALA A 117 16.26 11.32 -6.63
C ALA A 117 16.44 10.04 -5.80
N GLN A 118 16.25 8.87 -6.41
CA GLN A 118 16.53 7.58 -5.79
C GLN A 118 17.99 7.41 -5.39
N GLU A 119 18.91 7.58 -6.37
CA GLU A 119 20.31 7.26 -6.21
C GLU A 119 21.12 8.35 -5.46
N CYS A 120 20.66 9.60 -5.54
CA CYS A 120 21.42 10.73 -4.98
C CYS A 120 20.76 11.32 -3.74
N ASP A 121 19.43 11.46 -3.70
CA ASP A 121 18.73 12.14 -2.59
C ASP A 121 18.28 11.18 -1.49
N CYS A 122 18.41 9.87 -1.70
CA CYS A 122 17.88 8.83 -0.82
C CYS A 122 16.37 9.02 -0.57
N ASP A 123 15.60 9.29 -1.64
CA ASP A 123 14.17 9.55 -1.54
C ASP A 123 13.37 8.28 -1.84
N PHE A 124 12.64 7.80 -0.84
CA PHE A 124 11.77 6.64 -0.97
C PHE A 124 10.51 6.93 -1.79
N SER A 125 10.01 8.15 -1.76
CA SER A 125 8.73 8.51 -2.38
C SER A 125 8.80 8.59 -3.90
N THR A 126 9.95 8.97 -4.43
CA THR A 126 10.18 9.09 -5.87
C THR A 126 10.77 7.82 -6.50
N SER A 127 11.18 6.86 -5.70
CA SER A 127 11.78 5.60 -6.16
C SER A 127 10.75 4.48 -6.32
N GLY A 128 11.04 3.48 -7.15
CA GLY A 128 10.20 2.31 -7.39
C GLY A 128 9.17 2.48 -8.54
N ASP A 129 8.54 1.37 -8.95
CA ASP A 129 7.50 1.37 -9.99
C ASP A 129 6.14 1.70 -9.36
N THR A 130 5.72 2.94 -9.49
CA THR A 130 4.42 3.42 -9.03
C THR A 130 3.46 3.59 -10.21
N VAL A 131 2.20 3.21 -10.04
CA VAL A 131 1.15 3.38 -11.06
C VAL A 131 0.87 4.86 -11.32
N VAL A 132 1.02 5.70 -10.29
CA VAL A 132 0.86 7.16 -10.35
C VAL A 132 2.19 7.79 -9.98
N GLU A 133 2.64 8.76 -10.77
CA GLU A 133 3.88 9.50 -10.49
C GLU A 133 3.84 10.14 -9.09
N PRO A 134 4.91 10.02 -8.29
CA PRO A 134 4.96 10.55 -6.93
C PRO A 134 4.69 12.06 -6.83
N ASP A 135 5.13 12.83 -7.81
CA ASP A 135 4.87 14.28 -7.86
C ASP A 135 3.39 14.59 -7.98
N ILE A 136 2.64 13.77 -8.73
CA ILE A 136 1.19 13.87 -8.84
C ILE A 136 0.55 13.55 -7.49
N ILE A 137 1.00 12.47 -6.82
CA ILE A 137 0.51 12.10 -5.50
C ILE A 137 0.78 13.22 -4.49
N ASN A 138 2.00 13.76 -4.46
CA ASN A 138 2.37 14.86 -3.56
C ASN A 138 1.56 16.13 -3.84
N TRP A 139 1.34 16.45 -5.12
CA TRP A 139 0.48 17.57 -5.50
C TRP A 139 -0.96 17.38 -5.02
N TYR A 140 -1.53 16.18 -5.16
CA TYR A 140 -2.86 15.86 -4.63
C TYR A 140 -2.92 16.00 -3.11
N ILE A 141 -1.92 15.46 -2.39
CA ILE A 141 -1.83 15.56 -0.92
C ILE A 141 -1.81 17.03 -0.50
N GLN A 142 -0.94 17.84 -1.09
CA GLN A 142 -0.81 19.25 -0.74
C GLN A 142 -2.02 20.11 -1.12
N THR A 143 -2.74 19.73 -2.18
CA THR A 143 -3.82 20.54 -2.74
C THR A 143 -5.19 20.15 -2.18
N TYR A 144 -5.43 18.85 -1.95
CA TYR A 144 -6.77 18.32 -1.68
C TYR A 144 -6.89 17.54 -0.37
N GLN A 145 -5.78 17.16 0.27
CA GLN A 145 -5.86 16.46 1.55
C GLN A 145 -6.43 17.41 2.61
N ALA A 146 -7.51 16.96 3.25
CA ALA A 146 -8.15 17.69 4.33
C ALA A 146 -8.53 16.72 5.45
N ASP A 147 -8.54 17.22 6.68
CA ASP A 147 -9.06 16.46 7.80
C ASP A 147 -10.56 16.28 7.68
N PRO A 148 -11.11 15.10 8.01
CA PRO A 148 -12.55 14.88 8.00
C PRO A 148 -13.24 15.75 9.07
N ILE A 149 -14.43 16.27 8.73
CA ILE A 149 -15.25 17.04 9.65
C ILE A 149 -15.89 16.17 10.74
N SER A 150 -16.04 14.88 10.49
CA SER A 150 -16.49 13.90 11.48
C SER A 150 -15.90 12.53 11.24
N LYS A 151 -15.73 11.77 12.34
CA LYS A 151 -15.35 10.36 12.36
C LYS A 151 -16.40 9.63 13.18
N GLY A 152 -17.00 8.60 12.59
CA GLY A 152 -18.10 7.87 13.22
C GLY A 152 -18.20 6.43 12.68
N GLY A 153 -19.40 5.87 12.73
CA GLY A 153 -19.65 4.50 12.31
C GLY A 153 -19.01 3.47 13.24
N PHE A 154 -18.79 2.27 12.73
CA PHE A 154 -18.18 1.19 13.48
C PHE A 154 -16.72 1.49 13.71
N ASP A 155 -16.29 1.50 14.98
CA ASP A 155 -14.91 1.77 15.42
C ASP A 155 -14.31 3.12 14.96
N GLY A 156 -15.15 4.12 14.61
CA GLY A 156 -14.67 5.42 14.15
C GLY A 156 -14.09 5.40 12.73
N ASN A 157 -14.35 4.36 11.97
CA ASN A 157 -13.78 4.13 10.64
C ASN A 157 -14.58 4.75 9.49
N LEU A 158 -15.72 5.38 9.76
CA LEU A 158 -16.48 6.14 8.78
C LEU A 158 -16.08 7.62 8.89
N TRP A 159 -15.37 8.11 7.88
CA TRP A 159 -14.84 9.47 7.84
C TRP A 159 -15.60 10.30 6.82
N ARG A 160 -16.02 11.50 7.24
CA ARG A 160 -16.88 12.38 6.45
C ARG A 160 -16.21 13.75 6.29
N TRP A 161 -16.19 14.27 5.07
CA TRP A 161 -15.66 15.58 4.70
C TRP A 161 -16.74 16.60 4.36
N GLU A 162 -17.92 16.16 3.92
CA GLU A 162 -19.08 17.00 3.65
C GLU A 162 -20.34 16.36 4.23
N PHE A 163 -21.38 17.12 4.52
CA PHE A 163 -22.70 16.59 4.85
C PHE A 163 -23.54 16.34 3.59
N PRO A 164 -24.48 15.39 3.60
CA PRO A 164 -25.36 15.14 2.47
C PRO A 164 -26.15 16.39 2.06
N ASP A 165 -26.09 16.71 0.78
CA ASP A 165 -26.93 17.72 0.14
C ASP A 165 -27.97 17.00 -0.74
N TYR A 166 -29.24 17.07 -0.35
CA TYR A 166 -30.32 16.36 -1.04
C TYR A 166 -30.70 16.95 -2.40
N THR A 167 -30.04 18.02 -2.85
CA THR A 167 -30.14 18.55 -4.20
C THR A 167 -29.14 17.92 -5.17
N LYS A 168 -28.13 17.22 -4.64
CA LYS A 168 -27.04 16.58 -5.40
C LYS A 168 -27.26 15.07 -5.56
N GLN A 169 -26.51 14.51 -6.51
CA GLN A 169 -26.47 13.07 -6.74
C GLN A 169 -25.11 12.50 -6.32
N TYR A 170 -25.15 11.30 -5.76
CA TYR A 170 -23.97 10.63 -5.23
C TYR A 170 -23.89 9.19 -5.72
N ILE A 171 -22.68 8.66 -5.71
CA ILE A 171 -22.39 7.25 -5.95
C ILE A 171 -21.63 6.69 -4.74
N VAL A 172 -22.04 5.51 -4.27
CA VAL A 172 -21.33 4.71 -3.26
C VAL A 172 -20.68 3.54 -3.95
N VAL A 173 -19.35 3.48 -3.92
CA VAL A 173 -18.58 2.37 -4.51
C VAL A 173 -17.95 1.56 -3.40
N ALA A 174 -18.18 0.25 -3.39
CA ALA A 174 -17.79 -0.64 -2.31
C ALA A 174 -16.96 -1.82 -2.80
N ASN A 175 -15.78 -1.99 -2.20
CA ASN A 175 -14.95 -3.19 -2.25
C ASN A 175 -15.23 -4.06 -1.03
N VAL A 176 -15.26 -5.39 -1.20
CA VAL A 176 -15.72 -6.33 -0.17
C VAL A 176 -14.63 -7.29 0.26
N ALA A 177 -14.35 -7.32 1.56
CA ALA A 177 -13.51 -8.32 2.20
C ALA A 177 -14.32 -9.25 3.12
N ARG A 178 -13.72 -10.37 3.53
CA ARG A 178 -14.37 -11.36 4.40
C ARG A 178 -14.62 -10.86 5.83
N GLY A 179 -13.84 -9.90 6.30
CA GLY A 179 -13.88 -9.46 7.70
C GLY A 179 -13.19 -10.42 8.68
N ASP A 180 -12.35 -11.35 8.18
CA ASP A 180 -11.65 -12.37 8.97
C ASP A 180 -10.25 -11.92 9.47
N GLY A 181 -9.94 -10.63 9.35
CA GLY A 181 -8.72 -10.02 9.86
C GLY A 181 -7.54 -9.99 8.90
N LYS A 182 -7.69 -10.43 7.65
CA LYS A 182 -6.61 -10.41 6.65
C LYS A 182 -6.72 -9.25 5.67
N ASP A 183 -7.94 -8.79 5.42
CA ASP A 183 -8.22 -7.76 4.45
C ASP A 183 -9.31 -6.82 4.95
N TYR A 184 -9.50 -5.68 4.30
CA TYR A 184 -10.42 -4.62 4.69
C TYR A 184 -11.51 -4.45 3.65
N SER A 185 -12.77 -4.35 4.12
CA SER A 185 -13.84 -3.77 3.32
C SER A 185 -13.69 -2.25 3.28
N ALA A 186 -13.93 -1.65 2.12
CA ALA A 186 -13.84 -0.19 1.96
C ALA A 186 -14.98 0.30 1.06
N CYS A 187 -15.52 1.48 1.36
CA CYS A 187 -16.40 2.19 0.44
C CYS A 187 -16.08 3.68 0.42
N HIS A 188 -16.41 4.30 -0.71
CA HIS A 188 -16.28 5.73 -0.93
C HIS A 188 -17.61 6.29 -1.41
N VAL A 189 -18.01 7.42 -0.85
CA VAL A 189 -19.11 8.23 -1.36
C VAL A 189 -18.53 9.37 -2.17
N ILE A 190 -18.97 9.49 -3.41
CA ILE A 190 -18.47 10.47 -4.37
C ILE A 190 -19.63 11.35 -4.84
N ASP A 191 -19.47 12.66 -4.76
CA ASP A 191 -20.34 13.63 -5.41
C ASP A 191 -20.14 13.54 -6.94
N ILE A 192 -21.18 13.21 -7.69
CA ILE A 192 -21.07 12.95 -9.13
C ILE A 192 -20.75 14.23 -9.91
N GLU A 193 -21.23 15.38 -9.44
CA GLU A 193 -21.03 16.65 -10.15
C GLU A 193 -19.58 17.16 -10.04
N THR A 194 -18.97 17.00 -8.87
CA THR A 194 -17.65 17.53 -8.57
C THR A 194 -16.55 16.47 -8.59
N ALA A 195 -16.89 15.20 -8.68
CA ALA A 195 -16.00 14.04 -8.53
C ALA A 195 -15.23 14.03 -7.20
N LYS A 196 -15.73 14.72 -6.17
CA LYS A 196 -15.12 14.74 -4.84
C LYS A 196 -15.56 13.53 -4.02
N GLN A 197 -14.61 12.94 -3.32
CA GLN A 197 -14.89 12.02 -2.23
C GLN A 197 -15.39 12.81 -1.02
N VAL A 198 -16.57 12.49 -0.55
CA VAL A 198 -17.25 13.22 0.54
C VAL A 198 -17.36 12.39 1.81
N GLU A 199 -17.31 11.06 1.70
CA GLU A 199 -17.29 10.13 2.83
C GLU A 199 -16.53 8.87 2.45
N GLU A 200 -15.85 8.23 3.41
CA GLU A 200 -15.24 6.92 3.23
C GLU A 200 -15.39 6.05 4.48
N TYR A 201 -15.39 4.75 4.26
CA TYR A 201 -15.23 3.74 5.28
C TYR A 201 -14.11 2.78 4.89
N LYS A 202 -13.29 2.40 5.86
CA LYS A 202 -12.32 1.30 5.71
C LYS A 202 -12.21 0.54 7.03
N GLY A 203 -12.64 -0.72 7.04
CA GLY A 203 -12.63 -1.51 8.27
C GLY A 203 -12.77 -3.00 8.05
N GLN A 204 -12.62 -3.74 9.13
CA GLN A 204 -12.85 -5.18 9.18
C GLN A 204 -14.24 -5.42 9.75
N VAL A 205 -15.19 -5.77 8.91
CA VAL A 205 -16.59 -5.96 9.26
C VAL A 205 -17.14 -7.19 8.54
N GLY A 206 -18.01 -7.92 9.19
CA GLY A 206 -18.68 -9.06 8.57
C GLY A 206 -19.53 -8.63 7.36
N THR A 207 -19.61 -9.48 6.33
CA THR A 207 -20.29 -9.16 5.06
C THR A 207 -21.74 -8.73 5.24
N ARG A 208 -22.47 -9.33 6.18
CA ARG A 208 -23.86 -8.97 6.46
C ARG A 208 -23.98 -7.55 7.03
N ASP A 209 -23.16 -7.23 8.02
CA ASP A 209 -23.19 -5.93 8.68
C ASP A 209 -22.70 -4.83 7.73
N TYR A 210 -21.70 -5.17 6.89
CA TYR A 210 -21.24 -4.29 5.83
C TYR A 210 -22.35 -3.98 4.82
N GLY A 211 -23.13 -4.97 4.40
CA GLY A 211 -24.26 -4.76 3.52
C GLY A 211 -25.33 -3.83 4.13
N HIS A 212 -25.63 -4.00 5.42
CA HIS A 212 -26.56 -3.10 6.13
C HIS A 212 -26.00 -1.67 6.21
N MET A 213 -24.71 -1.52 6.47
CA MET A 213 -24.04 -0.23 6.54
C MET A 213 -24.06 0.47 5.18
N LEU A 214 -23.72 -0.23 4.09
CA LEU A 214 -23.73 0.34 2.73
C LEU A 214 -25.12 0.87 2.33
N VAL A 215 -26.17 0.11 2.60
CA VAL A 215 -27.56 0.58 2.33
C VAL A 215 -27.89 1.80 3.18
N SER A 216 -27.44 1.85 4.43
CA SER A 216 -27.69 3.01 5.30
C SER A 216 -26.95 4.25 4.80
N ILE A 217 -25.67 4.12 4.44
CA ILE A 217 -24.88 5.20 3.84
C ILE A 217 -25.53 5.68 2.54
N ALA A 218 -25.83 4.77 1.62
CA ALA A 218 -26.42 5.14 0.33
C ALA A 218 -27.77 5.83 0.48
N THR A 219 -28.58 5.41 1.45
CA THR A 219 -29.87 6.05 1.76
C THR A 219 -29.67 7.46 2.32
N GLU A 220 -28.72 7.64 3.26
CA GLU A 220 -28.39 8.95 3.85
C GLU A 220 -27.90 9.92 2.77
N TRP A 221 -27.10 9.44 1.82
CA TRP A 221 -26.58 10.22 0.70
C TRP A 221 -27.57 10.29 -0.48
N ASN A 222 -28.78 10.73 -0.19
CA ASN A 222 -29.86 10.99 -1.16
C ASN A 222 -30.18 9.79 -2.07
N ASN A 223 -30.25 8.59 -1.50
CA ASN A 223 -30.41 7.35 -2.24
C ASN A 223 -29.37 7.18 -3.37
N ALA A 224 -28.12 7.34 -3.03
CA ALA A 224 -26.97 7.26 -3.94
C ALA A 224 -26.99 5.99 -4.79
N LEU A 225 -26.45 6.05 -6.00
CA LEU A 225 -26.22 4.85 -6.80
C LEU A 225 -25.24 3.93 -6.05
N LEU A 226 -25.69 2.74 -5.65
CA LEU A 226 -24.87 1.79 -4.90
C LEU A 226 -24.23 0.76 -5.82
N VAL A 227 -22.90 0.82 -5.90
CA VAL A 227 -22.06 -0.10 -6.68
C VAL A 227 -21.29 -1.00 -5.73
N ILE A 228 -21.60 -2.29 -5.75
CA ILE A 228 -20.94 -3.30 -4.91
C ILE A 228 -20.20 -4.26 -5.83
N GLU A 229 -18.93 -4.50 -5.52
CA GLU A 229 -18.17 -5.57 -6.17
C GLU A 229 -18.84 -6.91 -5.86
N ASN A 230 -19.19 -7.67 -6.91
CA ASN A 230 -19.89 -8.94 -6.77
C ASN A 230 -18.99 -10.18 -6.94
N ALA A 231 -17.68 -9.99 -7.06
CA ALA A 231 -16.73 -11.09 -7.12
C ALA A 231 -16.71 -11.87 -5.79
N ASN A 232 -16.66 -13.20 -5.87
CA ASN A 232 -16.51 -14.09 -4.71
C ASN A 232 -17.48 -13.80 -3.55
N ILE A 233 -16.94 -13.16 -2.49
CA ILE A 233 -17.66 -12.87 -1.25
C ILE A 233 -18.61 -11.67 -1.38
N GLY A 234 -18.40 -10.81 -2.38
CA GLY A 234 -19.20 -9.61 -2.61
C GLY A 234 -20.70 -9.90 -2.82
N TRP A 235 -21.03 -11.09 -3.35
CA TRP A 235 -22.39 -11.53 -3.50
C TRP A 235 -23.18 -11.56 -2.18
N ALA A 236 -22.52 -11.92 -1.06
CA ALA A 236 -23.19 -11.94 0.24
C ALA A 236 -23.58 -10.54 0.71
N VAL A 237 -22.79 -9.52 0.40
CA VAL A 237 -23.07 -8.11 0.70
C VAL A 237 -24.18 -7.59 -0.21
N LEU A 238 -24.09 -7.89 -1.50
CA LEU A 238 -25.09 -7.51 -2.49
C LEU A 238 -26.47 -8.09 -2.17
N GLN A 239 -26.53 -9.34 -1.69
CA GLN A 239 -27.79 -9.97 -1.28
C GLN A 239 -28.50 -9.20 -0.17
N VAL A 240 -27.77 -8.64 0.79
CA VAL A 240 -28.35 -7.80 1.84
C VAL A 240 -29.01 -6.55 1.25
N ALA A 241 -28.38 -5.90 0.27
CA ALA A 241 -28.97 -4.74 -0.38
C ALA A 241 -30.26 -5.11 -1.16
N ILE A 242 -30.28 -6.29 -1.80
CA ILE A 242 -31.44 -6.83 -2.48
C ILE A 242 -32.57 -7.14 -1.48
N ASP A 243 -32.27 -7.82 -0.38
CA ASP A 243 -33.24 -8.20 0.66
C ASP A 243 -33.87 -6.97 1.34
N ARG A 244 -33.08 -5.88 1.42
CA ARG A 244 -33.57 -4.57 1.89
C ARG A 244 -34.34 -3.78 0.85
N ASN A 245 -34.52 -4.32 -0.35
CA ASN A 245 -35.19 -3.67 -1.48
C ASN A 245 -34.57 -2.29 -1.82
N TYR A 246 -33.26 -2.19 -1.75
CA TYR A 246 -32.58 -0.94 -2.16
C TYR A 246 -32.72 -0.75 -3.67
N GLU A 247 -33.42 0.32 -4.09
CA GLU A 247 -33.85 0.49 -5.47
C GLU A 247 -32.73 0.94 -6.41
N ASN A 248 -31.79 1.80 -5.93
CA ASN A 248 -30.76 2.41 -6.76
C ASN A 248 -29.44 1.60 -6.76
N LEU A 249 -29.56 0.31 -7.13
CA LEU A 249 -28.40 -0.59 -7.30
C LEU A 249 -27.85 -0.50 -8.71
N TYR A 250 -26.51 -0.56 -8.85
CA TYR A 250 -25.85 -0.68 -10.13
C TYR A 250 -26.01 -2.08 -10.72
N TYR A 251 -26.24 -2.12 -12.04
CA TYR A 251 -26.33 -3.35 -12.82
C TYR A 251 -25.32 -3.32 -13.94
N SER A 252 -24.47 -4.34 -14.05
CA SER A 252 -23.56 -4.53 -15.18
C SER A 252 -24.12 -5.52 -16.20
N TYR A 253 -23.81 -5.30 -17.47
CA TYR A 253 -24.07 -6.29 -18.50
C TYR A 253 -22.96 -7.33 -18.48
N ARG A 254 -23.31 -8.61 -18.40
CA ARG A 254 -22.38 -9.69 -18.71
C ARG A 254 -22.19 -9.73 -20.24
N SER A 255 -21.01 -9.34 -20.72
CA SER A 255 -20.62 -9.56 -22.10
C SER A 255 -20.12 -10.99 -22.26
N ASP A 256 -20.99 -11.98 -22.22
CA ASP A 256 -20.64 -13.31 -22.70
C ASP A 256 -20.93 -13.36 -24.19
N ALA A 257 -19.97 -13.84 -24.96
CA ALA A 257 -20.03 -14.01 -26.42
C ALA A 257 -21.07 -15.07 -26.87
N TYR A 258 -21.97 -15.48 -26.02
CA TYR A 258 -23.14 -16.31 -26.30
C TYR A 258 -24.39 -15.53 -25.93
N VAL A 259 -25.02 -14.96 -26.93
CA VAL A 259 -26.33 -14.32 -26.84
C VAL A 259 -27.37 -15.42 -26.70
N ASP A 260 -27.73 -15.75 -25.46
CA ASP A 260 -29.04 -16.30 -25.20
C ASP A 260 -30.00 -15.13 -25.08
N GLU A 261 -31.19 -15.22 -25.69
CA GLU A 261 -32.16 -14.12 -25.88
C GLU A 261 -32.72 -13.47 -24.60
N ASN A 262 -32.24 -13.87 -23.44
CA ASN A 262 -32.50 -13.24 -22.16
C ASN A 262 -31.23 -12.55 -21.61
N VAL A 263 -31.10 -11.26 -21.91
CA VAL A 263 -30.05 -10.43 -21.30
C VAL A 263 -30.33 -10.34 -19.80
N HIS A 264 -29.67 -11.19 -19.02
CA HIS A 264 -29.71 -11.09 -17.57
C HIS A 264 -28.78 -9.98 -17.13
N LEU A 265 -29.34 -8.88 -16.67
CA LEU A 265 -28.62 -7.85 -15.93
C LEU A 265 -28.05 -8.48 -14.66
N ALA A 266 -26.74 -8.50 -14.53
CA ALA A 266 -26.10 -8.88 -13.28
C ALA A 266 -26.09 -7.70 -12.33
N LYS A 267 -26.57 -7.90 -11.08
CA LYS A 267 -26.48 -6.90 -10.03
C LYS A 267 -25.03 -6.79 -9.55
N GLY A 268 -24.57 -5.56 -9.34
CA GLY A 268 -23.19 -5.29 -8.98
C GLY A 268 -22.22 -5.33 -10.16
N TYR A 269 -20.94 -5.22 -9.87
CA TYR A 269 -19.93 -5.23 -10.89
C TYR A 269 -18.84 -6.29 -10.58
N ASP A 270 -18.34 -6.96 -11.61
CA ASP A 270 -17.34 -8.02 -11.50
C ASP A 270 -16.00 -7.50 -12.04
N LEU A 271 -14.99 -7.43 -11.17
CA LEU A 271 -13.61 -7.25 -11.58
C LEU A 271 -13.11 -8.60 -12.13
N LYS A 272 -13.18 -8.79 -13.43
CA LYS A 272 -12.35 -9.82 -14.05
C LYS A 272 -10.98 -9.23 -14.34
N SER A 273 -9.99 -9.79 -13.63
CA SER A 273 -8.57 -9.65 -13.92
C SER A 273 -8.21 -10.03 -15.36
#